data_9fa2ce1caa85c08ed3cacf8097d6cd01
#
_entry.id   9fa2ce1caa85c08ed3cacf8097d6cd01
#
_cell.length_a   1.000
_cell.length_b   1.000
_cell.length_c   1.000
_cell.angle_alpha   90.00
_cell.angle_beta   90.00
_cell.angle_gamma   90.00
#
_symmetry.space_group_name_H-M   'P 1'
#
loop_
_entity.id
_entity.type
_entity.pdbx_description
1 polymer ?
#
loop_
_entity_poly.entity_id
_entity_poly.type
_entity_poly.pdbx_seq_one_letter_code
_entity_poly.pdbx_strand_id
1 'polypeptide(L)'
;KYKEVLADPNEPIRLNKFLSNAGVCSRREADEFIQKGAVKVNDVVVTELGTKITRQDVVTFNEKPVQIESKVYIVLNKPKNCVTTSDDPQERLTVMDLVKNACQERIYPVGRLDRNTTGVLLLTNDGDLASKLTHPSFKKKKIYHVWLDKNVAIEDMEKIANGLELEDGEIHADAISYASEDDKSQVGI
;
A
#
# COMPACT_ATOMS: atom_id res chain seq x y z
N LYS A 1 10.40 16.52 -18.45
CA LYS A 1 10.48 15.19 -19.09
C LYS A 1 10.93 14.21 -18.03
N TYR A 2 10.03 13.41 -17.51
CA TYR A 2 10.39 12.27 -16.64
C TYR A 2 11.04 11.22 -17.55
N LYS A 3 12.29 10.84 -17.25
CA LYS A 3 12.88 9.64 -17.86
C LYS A 3 12.15 8.45 -17.24
N GLU A 4 11.37 7.71 -18.02
CA GLU A 4 11.00 6.36 -17.63
C GLU A 4 12.30 5.58 -17.46
N VAL A 5 12.61 5.23 -16.23
CA VAL A 5 13.62 4.21 -15.95
C VAL A 5 12.96 2.90 -16.32
N LEU A 6 13.11 2.47 -17.55
CA LEU A 6 12.69 1.15 -17.99
C LEU A 6 13.43 0.14 -17.11
N ALA A 7 12.69 -0.64 -16.34
CA ALA A 7 13.28 -1.74 -15.59
C ALA A 7 14.00 -2.68 -16.55
N ASP A 8 15.20 -3.14 -16.17
CA ASP A 8 15.98 -4.07 -16.96
C ASP A 8 15.10 -5.27 -17.36
N PRO A 9 14.92 -5.57 -18.66
CA PRO A 9 14.11 -6.69 -19.10
C PRO A 9 14.64 -8.05 -18.61
N ASN A 10 15.89 -8.12 -18.21
CA ASN A 10 16.54 -9.32 -17.68
C ASN A 10 16.53 -9.38 -16.16
N GLU A 11 15.99 -8.36 -15.45
CA GLU A 11 15.91 -8.38 -14.00
C GLU A 11 14.94 -9.48 -13.54
N PRO A 12 15.41 -10.47 -12.75
CA PRO A 12 14.56 -11.55 -12.29
C PRO A 12 13.46 -11.07 -11.36
N ILE A 13 12.21 -11.44 -11.63
CA ILE A 13 11.04 -11.17 -10.77
C ILE A 13 10.53 -12.47 -10.16
N ARG A 14 10.08 -12.44 -8.92
CA ARG A 14 9.41 -13.60 -8.31
C ARG A 14 8.11 -13.92 -9.02
N LEU A 15 7.88 -15.20 -9.29
CA LEU A 15 6.71 -15.69 -10.04
C LEU A 15 5.39 -15.24 -9.38
N ASN A 16 5.27 -15.30 -8.05
CA ASN A 16 4.08 -14.81 -7.35
C ASN A 16 3.86 -13.28 -7.52
N LYS A 17 4.95 -12.51 -7.58
CA LYS A 17 4.88 -11.06 -7.87
C LYS A 17 4.43 -10.82 -9.32
N PHE A 18 4.92 -11.61 -10.26
CA PHE A 18 4.52 -11.54 -11.67
C PHE A 18 3.01 -11.80 -11.82
N LEU A 19 2.48 -12.89 -11.24
CA LEU A 19 1.05 -13.22 -11.28
C LEU A 19 0.19 -12.12 -10.67
N SER A 20 0.65 -11.54 -9.57
CA SER A 20 -0.06 -10.42 -8.93
C SER A 20 -0.04 -9.15 -9.78
N ASN A 21 1.09 -8.83 -10.43
CA ASN A 21 1.21 -7.69 -11.34
C ASN A 21 0.41 -7.86 -12.64
N ALA A 22 0.11 -9.10 -12.99
CA ALA A 22 -0.73 -9.47 -14.12
C ALA A 22 -2.23 -9.53 -13.76
N GLY A 23 -2.61 -9.09 -12.55
CA GLY A 23 -4.00 -9.05 -12.14
C GLY A 23 -4.66 -10.41 -11.87
N VAL A 24 -3.91 -11.51 -11.95
CA VAL A 24 -4.45 -12.87 -11.80
C VAL A 24 -5.00 -13.11 -10.40
N CYS A 25 -4.23 -12.72 -9.36
CA CYS A 25 -4.57 -12.98 -7.96
C CYS A 25 -3.69 -12.13 -7.02
N SER A 26 -3.88 -12.24 -5.71
CA SER A 26 -2.94 -11.69 -4.73
C SER A 26 -1.65 -12.52 -4.68
N ARG A 27 -0.57 -11.97 -4.11
CA ARG A 27 0.70 -12.71 -3.98
C ARG A 27 0.58 -13.95 -3.10
N ARG A 28 -0.30 -13.96 -2.10
CA ARG A 28 -0.57 -15.13 -1.23
C ARG A 28 -1.32 -16.22 -1.99
N GLU A 29 -2.36 -15.85 -2.71
CA GLU A 29 -3.09 -16.78 -3.57
C GLU A 29 -2.20 -17.35 -4.67
N ALA A 30 -1.29 -16.52 -5.23
CA ALA A 30 -0.32 -16.99 -6.22
C ALA A 30 0.59 -18.10 -5.67
N ASP A 31 1.04 -17.98 -4.42
CA ASP A 31 1.84 -19.02 -3.77
C ASP A 31 1.04 -20.33 -3.64
N GLU A 32 -0.25 -20.27 -3.30
CA GLU A 32 -1.12 -21.44 -3.26
C GLU A 32 -1.32 -22.08 -4.65
N PHE A 33 -1.54 -21.25 -5.68
CA PHE A 33 -1.71 -21.75 -7.05
C PHE A 33 -0.43 -22.37 -7.60
N ILE A 34 0.73 -21.81 -7.29
CA ILE A 34 2.03 -22.39 -7.65
C ILE A 34 2.19 -23.76 -7.01
N GLN A 35 1.95 -23.88 -5.70
CA GLN A 35 2.04 -25.16 -4.98
C GLN A 35 1.07 -26.23 -5.52
N LYS A 36 -0.12 -25.81 -5.96
CA LYS A 36 -1.13 -26.70 -6.59
C LYS A 36 -0.82 -27.08 -8.03
N GLY A 37 0.30 -26.58 -8.60
CA GLY A 37 0.70 -26.87 -9.98
C GLY A 37 -0.15 -26.20 -11.07
N ALA A 38 -0.87 -25.13 -10.72
CA ALA A 38 -1.72 -24.39 -11.68
C ALA A 38 -0.91 -23.44 -12.59
N VAL A 39 0.40 -23.29 -12.36
CA VAL A 39 1.26 -22.35 -13.07
C VAL A 39 2.36 -23.09 -13.84
N LYS A 40 2.53 -22.75 -15.10
CA LYS A 40 3.66 -23.22 -15.92
C LYS A 40 4.55 -22.04 -16.32
N VAL A 41 5.83 -22.30 -16.42
CA VAL A 41 6.83 -21.41 -16.98
C VAL A 41 7.52 -22.15 -18.13
N ASN A 42 7.45 -21.60 -19.33
CA ASN A 42 7.97 -22.24 -20.55
C ASN A 42 7.46 -23.67 -20.71
N ASP A 43 6.15 -23.88 -20.53
CA ASP A 43 5.43 -25.15 -20.57
C ASP A 43 5.76 -26.18 -19.47
N VAL A 44 6.63 -25.81 -18.52
CA VAL A 44 6.98 -26.66 -17.37
C VAL A 44 6.20 -26.24 -16.14
N VAL A 45 5.53 -27.18 -15.49
CA VAL A 45 4.82 -26.94 -14.21
C VAL A 45 5.81 -26.54 -13.13
N VAL A 46 5.53 -25.42 -12.46
CA VAL A 46 6.34 -24.91 -11.35
C VAL A 46 5.54 -25.01 -10.05
N THR A 47 6.11 -25.66 -9.04
CA THR A 47 5.50 -25.83 -7.71
C THR A 47 6.36 -25.22 -6.59
N GLU A 48 7.60 -24.81 -6.91
CA GLU A 48 8.54 -24.26 -5.94
C GLU A 48 8.25 -22.80 -5.65
N LEU A 49 8.06 -22.47 -4.35
CA LEU A 49 7.90 -21.10 -3.89
C LEU A 49 9.22 -20.32 -4.02
N GLY A 50 9.11 -19.05 -4.39
CA GLY A 50 10.28 -18.20 -4.57
C GLY A 50 10.92 -18.29 -5.95
N THR A 51 10.42 -19.16 -6.85
CA THR A 51 10.84 -19.22 -8.25
C THR A 51 10.87 -17.83 -8.87
N LYS A 52 11.96 -17.55 -9.57
CA LYS A 52 12.16 -16.30 -10.31
C LYS A 52 12.07 -16.55 -11.80
N ILE A 53 11.48 -15.59 -12.50
CA ILE A 53 11.35 -15.57 -13.96
C ILE A 53 11.89 -14.25 -14.49
N THR A 54 12.17 -14.21 -15.77
CA THR A 54 12.50 -13.00 -16.53
C THR A 54 11.33 -12.59 -17.42
N ARG A 55 11.39 -11.44 -18.06
CA ARG A 55 10.36 -11.00 -19.00
C ARG A 55 10.32 -11.83 -20.30
N GLN A 56 11.34 -12.64 -20.53
CA GLN A 56 11.41 -13.52 -21.70
C GLN A 56 10.68 -14.85 -21.46
N ASP A 57 10.42 -15.18 -20.21
CA ASP A 57 9.73 -16.42 -19.87
C ASP A 57 8.23 -16.32 -20.18
N VAL A 58 7.70 -17.37 -20.77
CA VAL A 58 6.26 -17.51 -21.02
C VAL A 58 5.59 -18.15 -19.82
N VAL A 59 4.68 -17.42 -19.19
CA VAL A 59 3.93 -17.90 -18.03
C VAL A 59 2.50 -18.20 -18.43
N THR A 60 1.98 -19.36 -18.02
CA THR A 60 0.57 -19.70 -18.13
C THR A 60 -0.02 -20.02 -16.76
N PHE A 61 -1.27 -19.63 -16.57
CA PHE A 61 -2.07 -19.94 -15.39
C PHE A 61 -3.35 -20.66 -15.84
N ASN A 62 -3.58 -21.85 -15.32
CA ASN A 62 -4.68 -22.73 -15.79
C ASN A 62 -4.74 -22.80 -17.32
N GLU A 63 -3.61 -23.07 -17.95
CA GLU A 63 -3.41 -23.19 -19.42
C GLU A 63 -3.65 -21.88 -20.20
N LYS A 64 -3.88 -20.75 -19.56
CA LYS A 64 -4.07 -19.44 -20.22
C LYS A 64 -2.81 -18.59 -20.09
N PRO A 65 -2.37 -17.95 -21.18
CA PRO A 65 -1.22 -17.02 -21.13
C PRO A 65 -1.48 -15.89 -20.16
N VAL A 66 -0.45 -15.53 -19.37
CA VAL A 66 -0.47 -14.43 -18.42
C VAL A 66 0.35 -13.26 -18.98
N GLN A 67 -0.25 -12.08 -19.03
CA GLN A 67 0.40 -10.86 -19.47
C GLN A 67 0.39 -9.82 -18.32
N ILE A 68 1.45 -9.04 -18.21
CA ILE A 68 1.50 -7.94 -17.23
C ILE A 68 0.48 -6.88 -17.65
N GLU A 69 -0.38 -6.48 -16.73
CA GLU A 69 -1.31 -5.38 -16.92
C GLU A 69 -0.59 -4.02 -16.97
N SER A 70 -1.19 -3.07 -17.66
CA SER A 70 -0.78 -1.67 -17.61
C SER A 70 -0.92 -1.14 -16.17
N LYS A 71 0.00 -0.27 -15.77
CA LYS A 71 -0.07 0.37 -14.46
C LYS A 71 -1.19 1.41 -14.43
N VAL A 72 -2.04 1.32 -13.42
CA VAL A 72 -3.16 2.24 -13.18
C VAL A 72 -2.98 2.93 -11.84
N TYR A 73 -3.30 4.22 -11.82
CA TYR A 73 -3.24 5.06 -10.63
C TYR A 73 -4.54 5.84 -10.50
N ILE A 74 -5.24 5.65 -9.38
CA ILE A 74 -6.50 6.32 -9.09
C ILE A 74 -6.35 7.09 -7.79
N VAL A 75 -6.75 8.35 -7.81
CA VAL A 75 -6.81 9.21 -6.63
C VAL A 75 -8.27 9.31 -6.20
N LEU A 76 -8.55 8.86 -4.99
CA LEU A 76 -9.85 8.93 -4.36
C LEU A 76 -9.83 9.96 -3.23
N ASN A 77 -10.78 10.91 -3.23
CA ASN A 77 -11.10 11.65 -2.02
C ASN A 77 -12.04 10.78 -1.18
N LYS A 78 -11.46 10.00 -0.24
CA LYS A 78 -12.19 9.02 0.53
C LYS A 78 -13.25 9.70 1.43
N PRO A 79 -14.52 9.31 1.37
CA PRO A 79 -15.55 9.82 2.24
C PRO A 79 -15.51 9.18 3.64
N LYS A 80 -16.29 9.75 4.57
CA LYS A 80 -16.59 9.11 5.86
C LYS A 80 -17.41 7.82 5.66
N ASN A 81 -17.41 6.99 6.68
CA ASN A 81 -18.19 5.74 6.73
C ASN A 81 -17.81 4.71 5.65
N CYS A 82 -16.56 4.74 5.19
CA CYS A 82 -16.03 3.86 4.18
C CYS A 82 -14.71 3.24 4.67
N VAL A 83 -14.57 1.92 4.61
CA VAL A 83 -13.36 1.23 5.10
C VAL A 83 -12.32 1.06 4.00
N THR A 84 -11.05 1.19 4.38
CA THR A 84 -9.91 1.00 3.47
C THR A 84 -9.45 -0.45 3.51
N THR A 85 -10.12 -1.29 2.74
CA THR A 85 -9.76 -2.69 2.56
C THR A 85 -10.13 -3.14 1.15
N SER A 86 -9.47 -4.18 0.66
CA SER A 86 -9.86 -4.88 -0.58
C SER A 86 -10.85 -6.03 -0.34
N ASP A 87 -11.01 -6.43 0.91
CA ASP A 87 -11.95 -7.47 1.33
C ASP A 87 -12.43 -7.16 2.75
N ASP A 88 -13.74 -7.17 2.97
CA ASP A 88 -14.35 -6.88 4.27
C ASP A 88 -15.31 -7.97 4.70
N PRO A 89 -14.94 -8.81 5.70
CA PRO A 89 -15.81 -9.88 6.19
C PRO A 89 -17.13 -9.39 6.79
N GLN A 90 -17.26 -8.09 7.11
CA GLN A 90 -18.47 -7.48 7.67
C GLN A 90 -19.33 -6.81 6.59
N GLU A 91 -18.98 -6.96 5.32
CA GLU A 91 -19.73 -6.42 4.16
C GLU A 91 -20.05 -4.91 4.27
N ARG A 92 -19.16 -4.13 4.90
CA ARG A 92 -19.30 -2.67 4.97
C ARG A 92 -18.90 -2.05 3.64
N LEU A 93 -19.33 -0.82 3.40
CA LEU A 93 -18.88 -0.04 2.24
C LEU A 93 -17.35 0.12 2.27
N THR A 94 -16.70 -0.32 1.20
CA THR A 94 -15.24 -0.25 1.03
C THR A 94 -14.83 0.80 0.01
N VAL A 95 -13.56 1.21 0.05
CA VAL A 95 -12.99 2.08 -1.00
C VAL A 95 -13.01 1.40 -2.38
N MET A 96 -12.98 0.07 -2.43
CA MET A 96 -13.05 -0.69 -3.68
C MET A 96 -14.43 -0.59 -4.33
N ASP A 97 -15.51 -0.55 -3.54
CA ASP A 97 -16.86 -0.34 -4.05
C ASP A 97 -17.02 0.99 -4.75
N LEU A 98 -16.34 2.03 -4.24
CA LEU A 98 -16.38 3.37 -4.80
C LEU A 98 -15.66 3.48 -6.16
N VAL A 99 -14.65 2.66 -6.39
CA VAL A 99 -13.81 2.71 -7.61
C VAL A 99 -14.02 1.54 -8.56
N LYS A 100 -14.97 0.65 -8.28
CA LYS A 100 -15.20 -0.60 -9.03
C LYS A 100 -15.38 -0.44 -10.55
N ASN A 101 -15.83 0.73 -10.98
CA ASN A 101 -16.07 1.05 -12.40
C ASN A 101 -14.98 1.95 -13.01
N ALA A 102 -13.91 2.26 -12.27
CA ALA A 102 -12.90 3.22 -12.71
C ALA A 102 -11.86 2.58 -13.66
N CYS A 103 -11.61 1.28 -13.53
CA CYS A 103 -10.71 0.52 -14.40
C CYS A 103 -11.09 -0.97 -14.36
N GLN A 104 -10.50 -1.76 -15.25
CA GLN A 104 -10.67 -3.23 -15.29
C GLN A 104 -9.56 -3.95 -14.52
N GLU A 105 -8.42 -3.29 -14.34
CA GLU A 105 -7.26 -3.81 -13.65
C GLU A 105 -7.53 -4.02 -12.16
N ARG A 106 -6.84 -5.00 -11.56
CA ARG A 106 -6.93 -5.29 -10.15
C ARG A 106 -6.11 -4.30 -9.33
N ILE A 107 -6.73 -3.22 -8.90
CA ILE A 107 -6.11 -2.21 -8.04
C ILE A 107 -6.37 -2.47 -6.56
N TYR A 108 -5.56 -1.84 -5.70
CA TYR A 108 -5.69 -1.88 -4.25
C TYR A 108 -5.23 -0.56 -3.61
N PRO A 109 -5.71 -0.23 -2.41
CA PRO A 109 -5.35 1.02 -1.74
C PRO A 109 -3.88 1.03 -1.30
N VAL A 110 -3.24 2.19 -1.42
CA VAL A 110 -1.88 2.46 -0.96
C VAL A 110 -1.97 3.08 0.43
N GLY A 111 -1.69 2.28 1.46
CA GLY A 111 -1.94 2.67 2.84
C GLY A 111 -3.41 2.59 3.23
N ARG A 112 -3.74 3.17 4.36
CA ARG A 112 -5.10 3.14 4.92
C ARG A 112 -5.46 4.47 5.55
N LEU A 113 -6.72 4.84 5.43
CA LEU A 113 -7.40 5.85 6.23
C LEU A 113 -8.51 5.15 7.03
N ASP A 114 -8.75 5.58 8.25
CA ASP A 114 -9.78 5.01 9.10
C ASP A 114 -11.18 5.24 8.51
N ARG A 115 -12.17 4.46 8.98
CA ARG A 115 -13.54 4.48 8.46
C ARG A 115 -14.12 5.89 8.36
N ASN A 116 -13.91 6.72 9.38
CA ASN A 116 -14.44 8.07 9.45
C ASN A 116 -13.44 9.16 9.06
N THR A 117 -12.23 8.79 8.67
CA THR A 117 -11.23 9.71 8.13
C THR A 117 -11.52 9.98 6.66
N THR A 118 -11.49 11.25 6.28
CA THR A 118 -11.64 11.71 4.89
C THR A 118 -10.30 12.16 4.33
N GLY A 119 -10.15 12.16 3.02
CA GLY A 119 -8.98 12.71 2.36
C GLY A 119 -8.44 11.85 1.23
N VAL A 120 -7.27 12.22 0.76
CA VAL A 120 -6.65 11.62 -0.42
C VAL A 120 -6.17 10.20 -0.12
N LEU A 121 -6.64 9.24 -0.92
CA LEU A 121 -6.20 7.86 -0.94
C LEU A 121 -5.82 7.48 -2.36
N LEU A 122 -4.60 6.97 -2.54
CA LEU A 122 -4.13 6.42 -3.80
C LEU A 122 -4.50 4.94 -3.89
N LEU A 123 -5.02 4.52 -5.06
CA LEU A 123 -5.22 3.11 -5.40
C LEU A 123 -4.45 2.79 -6.68
N THR A 124 -3.82 1.63 -6.74
CA THR A 124 -2.99 1.24 -7.88
C THR A 124 -2.77 -0.27 -7.93
N ASN A 125 -2.38 -0.79 -9.10
CA ASN A 125 -1.80 -2.12 -9.27
C ASN A 125 -0.25 -2.11 -9.27
N ASP A 126 0.38 -0.92 -9.09
CA ASP A 126 1.83 -0.79 -8.98
C ASP A 126 2.33 -1.11 -7.56
N GLY A 127 2.61 -2.40 -7.31
CA GLY A 127 3.08 -2.87 -6.01
C GLY A 127 4.43 -2.30 -5.58
N ASP A 128 5.28 -1.94 -6.50
CA ASP A 128 6.59 -1.36 -6.20
C ASP A 128 6.43 0.08 -5.69
N LEU A 129 5.58 0.87 -6.34
CA LEU A 129 5.22 2.21 -5.85
C LEU A 129 4.52 2.13 -4.49
N ALA A 130 3.51 1.26 -4.36
CA ALA A 130 2.79 1.07 -3.11
C ALA A 130 3.75 0.73 -1.95
N SER A 131 4.68 -0.20 -2.17
CA SER A 131 5.71 -0.57 -1.19
C SER A 131 6.62 0.61 -0.82
N LYS A 132 7.10 1.36 -1.81
CA LYS A 132 7.95 2.55 -1.58
C LYS A 132 7.26 3.63 -0.76
N LEU A 133 5.93 3.75 -0.87
CA LEU A 133 5.15 4.76 -0.15
C LEU A 133 4.75 4.31 1.26
N THR A 134 4.57 3.01 1.50
CA THR A 134 3.95 2.51 2.74
C THR A 134 4.85 1.67 3.63
N HIS A 135 5.88 1.02 3.08
CA HIS A 135 6.71 0.10 3.87
C HIS A 135 7.64 0.86 4.82
N PRO A 136 7.74 0.47 6.10
CA PRO A 136 8.54 1.15 7.12
C PRO A 136 10.01 1.32 6.77
N SER A 137 10.60 0.37 6.01
CA SER A 137 12.01 0.45 5.60
C SER A 137 12.36 1.69 4.77
N PHE A 138 11.39 2.31 4.12
CA PHE A 138 11.59 3.53 3.35
C PHE A 138 11.50 4.80 4.21
N LYS A 139 11.28 4.68 5.51
CA LYS A 139 11.30 5.77 6.50
C LYS A 139 10.56 7.03 6.03
N LYS A 140 9.34 6.85 5.48
CA LYS A 140 8.53 7.99 5.04
C LYS A 140 8.05 8.76 6.26
N LYS A 141 8.40 10.04 6.32
CA LYS A 141 7.93 10.94 7.38
C LYS A 141 6.41 11.08 7.29
N LYS A 142 5.76 11.10 8.44
CA LYS A 142 4.36 11.46 8.61
C LYS A 142 4.33 12.73 9.45
N ILE A 143 3.55 13.69 9.03
CA ILE A 143 3.37 14.94 9.75
C ILE A 143 1.89 15.07 10.07
N TYR A 144 1.58 15.23 11.34
CA TYR A 144 0.23 15.48 11.81
C TYR A 144 0.11 16.93 12.25
N HIS A 145 -0.86 17.64 11.70
CA HIS A 145 -1.28 18.95 12.22
C HIS A 145 -2.48 18.70 13.14
N VAL A 146 -2.30 18.98 14.41
CA VAL A 146 -3.28 18.66 15.46
C VAL A 146 -3.83 19.94 16.06
N TRP A 147 -5.14 20.03 16.21
CA TRP A 147 -5.84 21.06 16.98
C TRP A 147 -6.31 20.45 18.29
N LEU A 148 -5.83 20.99 19.39
CA LEU A 148 -6.19 20.56 20.73
C LEU A 148 -7.32 21.44 21.28
N ASP A 149 -8.00 20.96 22.30
CA ASP A 149 -9.04 21.70 23.00
C ASP A 149 -8.51 22.83 23.89
N LYS A 150 -7.20 22.86 24.13
CA LYS A 150 -6.47 23.86 24.94
C LYS A 150 -5.03 24.00 24.47
N ASN A 151 -4.40 25.09 24.91
CA ASN A 151 -2.98 25.31 24.67
C ASN A 151 -2.14 24.21 25.30
N VAL A 152 -1.11 23.78 24.59
CA VAL A 152 -0.12 22.82 25.09
C VAL A 152 1.09 23.58 25.64
N ALA A 153 1.60 23.16 26.78
CA ALA A 153 2.81 23.71 27.38
C ALA A 153 4.06 23.13 26.68
N ILE A 154 5.16 23.91 26.76
CA ILE A 154 6.45 23.46 26.20
C ILE A 154 6.91 22.18 26.91
N GLU A 155 6.74 22.11 28.23
CA GLU A 155 7.11 20.95 29.04
C GLU A 155 6.37 19.65 28.60
N ASP A 156 5.12 19.79 28.16
CA ASP A 156 4.35 18.63 27.63
C ASP A 156 4.81 18.24 26.23
N MET A 157 5.21 19.20 25.39
CA MET A 157 5.83 18.90 24.10
C MET A 157 7.19 18.20 24.28
N GLU A 158 7.99 18.63 25.26
CA GLU A 158 9.27 17.98 25.59
C GLU A 158 9.06 16.53 26.04
N LYS A 159 8.03 16.25 26.85
CA LYS A 159 7.67 14.87 27.24
C LYS A 159 7.29 14.02 26.04
N ILE A 160 6.49 14.57 25.10
CA ILE A 160 6.08 13.87 23.87
C ILE A 160 7.30 13.54 22.99
N ALA A 161 8.26 14.46 22.89
CA ALA A 161 9.49 14.26 22.12
C ALA A 161 10.45 13.27 22.79
N ASN A 162 10.51 13.27 24.13
CA ASN A 162 11.42 12.39 24.89
C ASN A 162 10.87 10.98 25.12
N GLY A 163 9.57 10.78 24.99
CA GLY A 163 8.88 9.50 25.16
C GLY A 163 7.81 9.53 26.24
N LEU A 164 6.71 8.89 25.93
CA LEU A 164 5.56 8.67 26.80
C LEU A 164 5.30 7.18 26.91
N GLU A 165 5.05 6.70 28.11
CA GLU A 165 4.57 5.33 28.35
C GLU A 165 3.05 5.31 28.18
N LEU A 166 2.56 4.55 27.19
CA LEU A 166 1.16 4.28 26.97
C LEU A 166 0.82 2.84 27.35
N GLU A 167 -0.47 2.49 27.38
CA GLU A 167 -0.93 1.14 27.74
C GLU A 167 -0.34 0.04 26.81
N ASP A 168 -0.04 0.39 25.56
CA ASP A 168 0.50 -0.51 24.52
C ASP A 168 2.02 -0.33 24.28
N GLY A 169 2.70 0.47 25.10
CA GLY A 169 4.14 0.65 25.12
C GLY A 169 4.62 2.09 25.01
N GLU A 170 5.93 2.25 25.01
CA GLU A 170 6.58 3.56 24.88
C GLU A 170 6.45 4.11 23.46
N ILE A 171 6.08 5.39 23.34
CA ILE A 171 6.00 6.12 22.07
C ILE A 171 6.60 7.50 22.22
N HIS A 172 7.23 8.00 21.17
CA HIS A 172 7.74 9.36 21.07
C HIS A 172 7.50 9.96 19.69
N ALA A 173 7.57 11.27 19.61
CA ALA A 173 7.58 11.99 18.35
C ALA A 173 9.02 12.30 17.93
N ASP A 174 9.34 12.15 16.64
CA ASP A 174 10.65 12.55 16.11
C ASP A 174 10.88 14.06 16.25
N ALA A 175 9.80 14.85 16.16
CA ALA A 175 9.78 16.28 16.37
C ALA A 175 8.36 16.73 16.72
N ILE A 176 8.25 17.80 17.52
CA ILE A 176 7.00 18.48 17.80
C ILE A 176 7.24 19.98 17.88
N SER A 177 6.35 20.79 17.33
CA SER A 177 6.42 22.24 17.37
C SER A 177 5.04 22.88 17.32
N TYR A 178 4.91 24.13 17.74
CA TYR A 178 3.70 24.88 17.46
C TYR A 178 3.55 25.10 15.95
N ALA A 179 2.36 24.86 15.44
CA ALA A 179 2.01 25.06 14.03
C ALA A 179 1.56 26.50 13.75
N SER A 180 1.25 27.28 14.81
CA SER A 180 0.88 28.69 14.75
C SER A 180 1.63 29.48 15.84
N GLU A 181 2.00 30.71 15.52
CA GLU A 181 2.59 31.64 16.49
C GLU A 181 1.54 32.19 17.45
N ASP A 182 0.33 32.41 16.97
CA ASP A 182 -0.78 33.03 17.68
C ASP A 182 -1.67 32.04 18.44
N ASP A 183 -1.63 30.76 18.08
CA ASP A 183 -2.51 29.72 18.64
C ASP A 183 -1.71 28.51 19.12
N LYS A 184 -1.44 28.46 20.41
CA LYS A 184 -0.67 27.41 21.08
C LYS A 184 -1.46 26.09 21.26
N SER A 185 -2.71 26.03 20.83
CA SER A 185 -3.48 24.78 20.73
C SER A 185 -3.20 24.00 19.44
N GLN A 186 -2.48 24.59 18.50
CA GLN A 186 -2.10 23.97 17.24
C GLN A 186 -0.65 23.49 17.27
N VAL A 187 -0.45 22.20 17.06
CA VAL A 187 0.87 21.58 17.02
C VAL A 187 1.07 20.75 15.76
N GLY A 188 2.31 20.74 15.28
CA GLY A 188 2.79 19.81 14.26
C GLY A 188 3.65 18.74 14.91
N ILE A 189 3.36 17.48 14.63
CA ILE A 189 4.07 16.30 15.12
C ILE A 189 4.58 15.49 13.94
#